data_4da01cbba2a7750098acab81849e1a7c
#
_entry.id   4da01cbba2a7750098acab81849e1a7c
#
_cell.length_a   1.000
_cell.length_b   1.000
_cell.length_c   1.000
_cell.angle_alpha   90.00
_cell.angle_beta   90.00
_cell.angle_gamma   90.00
#
_symmetry.space_group_name_H-M   'P 1'
#
loop_
_entity.id
_entity.type
_entity.pdbx_description
1 polymer ?
#
loop_
_entity_poly.entity_id
_entity_poly.type
_entity_poly.pdbx_seq_one_letter_code
_entity_poly.pdbx_strand_id
1 'polypeptide(L)'
;MSEMTRDFNSVMFAVPILATAVRAGAASESNTTAKLTWGCRSGAFLVEVGNIEAAGTIYITFQHSPDNSSWTDLVPKGYSSADIEITDAAGLGEDNIVCFAVDELYEGGYVRAQHYNTNGDTLTGYGIQFIGFRGKNQPVFKKWALGETYIVDEVVQNDSFYFKCIAAFTRALAEAEILAGTSVSEPGVGASTATYWEIYKGAAL
;
A
#
# COMPACT_ATOMS: atom_id res chain seq x y z
N MET A 1 2.44 16.38 -26.63
CA MET A 1 3.24 15.43 -25.84
C MET A 1 3.04 15.70 -24.34
N SER A 2 1.83 15.60 -23.79
CA SER A 2 1.74 15.90 -22.37
C SER A 2 0.55 15.32 -21.60
N GLU A 3 -0.54 14.98 -22.22
CA GLU A 3 -1.70 14.47 -21.46
C GLU A 3 -1.49 13.02 -20.99
N MET A 4 -0.88 12.19 -21.83
CA MET A 4 -0.64 10.79 -21.49
C MET A 4 0.36 10.60 -20.34
N THR A 5 1.37 11.48 -20.24
CA THR A 5 2.40 11.40 -19.18
C THR A 5 1.88 11.92 -17.84
N ARG A 6 0.97 12.89 -17.83
CA ARG A 6 0.31 13.38 -16.62
C ARG A 6 -0.64 12.34 -16.03
N ASP A 7 -1.41 11.68 -16.88
CA ASP A 7 -2.33 10.63 -16.43
C ASP A 7 -1.61 9.42 -15.85
N PHE A 8 -0.47 9.04 -16.40
CA PHE A 8 0.29 7.89 -15.91
C PHE A 8 0.82 8.10 -14.49
N ASN A 9 1.41 9.25 -14.20
CA ASN A 9 1.93 9.57 -12.87
C ASN A 9 0.85 9.81 -11.81
N SER A 10 -0.39 10.11 -12.21
CA SER A 10 -1.52 10.25 -11.30
C SER A 10 -2.25 8.93 -11.00
N VAL A 11 -1.99 7.89 -11.80
CA VAL A 11 -2.72 6.62 -11.79
C VAL A 11 -1.92 5.48 -11.17
N MET A 12 -0.60 5.59 -11.12
CA MET A 12 0.28 4.52 -10.63
C MET A 12 1.24 5.06 -9.56
N PHE A 13 1.52 4.23 -8.58
CA PHE A 13 2.64 4.42 -7.66
C PHE A 13 3.32 3.08 -7.38
N ALA A 14 4.59 3.13 -7.09
CA ALA A 14 5.37 1.95 -6.74
C ALA A 14 6.01 2.14 -5.37
N VAL A 15 5.92 1.13 -4.52
CA VAL A 15 6.58 1.11 -3.21
C VAL A 15 7.33 -0.20 -3.01
N PRO A 16 8.55 -0.16 -2.50
CA PRO A 16 9.28 -1.36 -2.12
C PRO A 16 8.60 -2.00 -0.90
N ILE A 17 8.25 -3.27 -1.02
CA ILE A 17 7.73 -4.10 0.07
C ILE A 17 8.89 -4.83 0.75
N LEU A 18 9.78 -5.39 -0.05
CA LEU A 18 10.97 -6.10 0.37
C LEU A 18 12.13 -5.67 -0.51
N ALA A 19 13.19 -5.15 0.09
CA ALA A 19 14.38 -4.79 -0.67
C ALA A 19 15.03 -6.04 -1.28
N THR A 20 15.50 -5.93 -2.52
CA THR A 20 16.24 -7.00 -3.19
C THR A 20 17.52 -7.32 -2.42
N ALA A 21 17.64 -8.54 -2.01
CA ALA A 21 18.82 -9.04 -1.28
C ALA A 21 18.93 -10.56 -1.38
N VAL A 22 20.13 -11.07 -1.24
CA VAL A 22 20.38 -12.49 -1.07
C VAL A 22 20.00 -12.92 0.35
N ARG A 23 19.22 -13.98 0.47
CA ARG A 23 18.67 -14.48 1.75
C ARG A 23 19.01 -15.93 1.95
N ALA A 24 19.44 -16.26 3.16
CA ALA A 24 19.57 -17.65 3.58
C ALA A 24 18.18 -18.29 3.71
N GLY A 25 18.09 -19.58 3.50
CA GLY A 25 16.88 -20.34 3.73
C GLY A 25 16.39 -20.20 5.16
N ALA A 26 15.09 -20.05 5.35
CA ALA A 26 14.45 -19.96 6.64
C ALA A 26 13.33 -21.00 6.75
N ALA A 27 13.25 -21.66 7.89
CA ALA A 27 12.19 -22.66 8.14
C ALA A 27 10.86 -22.03 8.50
N SER A 28 10.76 -20.71 8.62
CA SER A 28 9.56 -19.99 9.03
C SER A 28 9.34 -18.74 8.19
N GLU A 29 8.06 -18.42 7.99
CA GLU A 29 7.61 -17.23 7.31
C GLU A 29 8.05 -15.95 8.01
N SER A 30 8.43 -14.99 7.21
CA SER A 30 8.73 -13.62 7.64
C SER A 30 7.76 -12.65 7.01
N ASN A 31 7.24 -11.71 7.81
CA ASN A 31 6.40 -10.63 7.31
C ASN A 31 7.25 -9.45 6.86
N THR A 32 6.91 -8.90 5.71
CA THR A 32 7.47 -7.62 5.29
C THR A 32 6.84 -6.45 6.05
N THR A 33 7.46 -5.28 5.99
CA THR A 33 6.84 -4.06 6.49
C THR A 33 5.61 -3.71 5.66
N ALA A 34 4.47 -3.51 6.32
CA ALA A 34 3.24 -3.10 5.67
C ALA A 34 3.38 -1.73 4.97
N LYS A 35 2.76 -1.60 3.81
CA LYS A 35 2.72 -0.36 3.03
C LYS A 35 1.29 0.05 2.74
N LEU A 36 1.01 1.35 2.78
CA LEU A 36 -0.28 1.90 2.41
C LEU A 36 -0.58 1.70 0.92
N THR A 37 -1.82 1.35 0.60
CA THR A 37 -2.27 1.20 -0.80
C THR A 37 -2.60 2.52 -1.48
N TRP A 38 -2.58 3.64 -0.75
CA TRP A 38 -2.80 4.99 -1.29
C TRP A 38 -4.10 5.15 -2.08
N GLY A 39 -5.15 4.46 -1.66
CA GLY A 39 -6.45 4.51 -2.31
C GLY A 39 -6.55 3.67 -3.59
N CYS A 40 -5.64 2.75 -3.82
CA CYS A 40 -5.75 1.79 -4.91
C CYS A 40 -6.67 0.63 -4.52
N ARG A 41 -7.50 0.20 -5.46
CA ARG A 41 -8.35 -0.99 -5.34
C ARG A 41 -7.79 -2.19 -6.07
N SER A 42 -6.78 -1.96 -6.90
CA SER A 42 -6.06 -3.00 -7.62
C SER A 42 -4.60 -2.65 -7.73
N GLY A 43 -3.78 -3.63 -8.02
CA GLY A 43 -2.35 -3.44 -8.18
C GLY A 43 -1.66 -4.68 -8.70
N ALA A 44 -0.36 -4.65 -8.61
CA ALA A 44 0.48 -5.79 -8.90
C ALA A 44 1.66 -5.86 -7.94
N PHE A 45 2.00 -7.04 -7.51
CA PHE A 45 3.27 -7.31 -6.86
C PHE A 45 4.27 -7.75 -7.92
N LEU A 46 5.38 -7.04 -8.01
CA LEU A 46 6.53 -7.43 -8.82
C LEU A 46 7.51 -8.14 -7.91
N VAL A 47 7.78 -9.39 -8.22
CA VAL A 47 8.80 -10.18 -7.55
C VAL A 47 10.01 -10.24 -8.46
N GLU A 48 11.07 -9.57 -8.05
CA GLU A 48 12.36 -9.66 -8.70
C GLU A 48 13.07 -10.89 -8.15
N VAL A 49 13.36 -11.83 -9.00
CA VAL A 49 14.03 -13.08 -8.65
C VAL A 49 15.44 -13.06 -9.23
N GLY A 50 16.43 -13.12 -8.38
CA GLY A 50 17.82 -13.35 -8.77
C GLY A 50 18.15 -14.84 -8.84
N ASN A 51 19.36 -15.18 -8.48
CA ASN A 51 19.77 -16.58 -8.50
C ASN A 51 18.97 -17.41 -7.48
N ILE A 52 18.35 -18.50 -7.93
CA ILE A 52 17.80 -19.57 -7.09
C ILE A 52 18.75 -20.75 -7.20
N GLU A 53 19.48 -21.02 -6.12
CA GLU A 53 20.34 -22.22 -6.10
C GLU A 53 19.52 -23.50 -6.23
N ALA A 54 20.15 -24.55 -6.78
CA ALA A 54 19.51 -25.80 -7.09
C ALA A 54 18.64 -26.36 -5.94
N ALA A 55 17.39 -26.67 -6.23
CA ALA A 55 16.34 -27.11 -5.32
C ALA A 55 15.83 -26.04 -4.31
N GLY A 56 16.16 -24.77 -4.49
CA GLY A 56 15.56 -23.68 -3.74
C GLY A 56 14.13 -23.40 -4.19
N THR A 57 13.27 -23.04 -3.25
CA THR A 57 11.91 -22.58 -3.52
C THR A 57 11.63 -21.33 -2.71
N ILE A 58 11.14 -20.30 -3.37
CA ILE A 58 10.64 -19.09 -2.72
C ILE A 58 9.14 -19.26 -2.55
N TYR A 59 8.66 -19.13 -1.32
CA TYR A 59 7.24 -19.08 -0.99
C TYR A 59 6.84 -17.64 -0.68
N ILE A 60 5.75 -17.18 -1.28
CA ILE A 60 5.23 -15.83 -1.08
C ILE A 60 3.72 -15.89 -0.96
N THR A 61 3.17 -15.25 0.08
CA THR A 61 1.75 -14.99 0.23
C THR A 61 1.54 -13.49 0.34
N PHE A 62 0.80 -12.91 -0.60
CA PHE A 62 0.45 -11.49 -0.54
C PHE A 62 -0.76 -11.29 0.34
N GLN A 63 -0.75 -10.23 1.11
CA GLN A 63 -1.83 -9.93 2.06
C GLN A 63 -2.25 -8.48 1.98
N HIS A 64 -3.53 -8.23 2.26
CA HIS A 64 -4.06 -6.88 2.44
C HIS A 64 -4.79 -6.75 3.79
N SER A 65 -4.92 -5.51 4.25
CA SER A 65 -5.56 -5.20 5.52
C SER A 65 -6.22 -3.83 5.47
N PRO A 66 -7.41 -3.67 6.05
CA PRO A 66 -8.03 -2.35 6.19
C PRO A 66 -7.38 -1.50 7.30
N ASP A 67 -6.75 -2.11 8.29
CA ASP A 67 -6.40 -1.50 9.59
C ASP A 67 -4.96 -1.77 10.05
N ASN A 68 -4.15 -2.43 9.21
CA ASN A 68 -2.79 -2.88 9.52
C ASN A 68 -2.70 -3.90 10.69
N SER A 69 -3.82 -4.52 11.05
CA SER A 69 -3.88 -5.53 12.12
C SER A 69 -4.56 -6.82 11.67
N SER A 70 -5.65 -6.70 10.93
CA SER A 70 -6.44 -7.83 10.41
C SER A 70 -6.03 -8.10 8.97
N TRP A 71 -5.34 -9.22 8.73
CA TRP A 71 -4.76 -9.53 7.42
C TRP A 71 -5.55 -10.63 6.71
N THR A 72 -5.79 -10.44 5.42
CA THR A 72 -6.44 -11.38 4.52
C THR A 72 -5.51 -11.68 3.35
N ASP A 73 -5.41 -12.95 3.00
CA ASP A 73 -4.60 -13.39 1.88
C ASP A 73 -5.22 -12.99 0.55
N LEU A 74 -4.38 -12.54 -0.37
CA LEU A 74 -4.74 -12.15 -1.73
C LEU A 74 -4.41 -13.30 -2.68
N VAL A 75 -5.40 -13.74 -3.43
CA VAL A 75 -5.19 -14.68 -4.53
C VAL A 75 -4.89 -13.87 -5.80
N PRO A 76 -3.67 -13.97 -6.37
CA PRO A 76 -3.36 -13.25 -7.59
C PRO A 76 -4.21 -13.74 -8.77
N LYS A 77 -4.48 -12.86 -9.72
CA LYS A 77 -5.24 -13.20 -10.93
C LYS A 77 -4.58 -14.33 -11.71
N GLY A 78 -5.38 -15.32 -12.05
CA GLY A 78 -4.92 -16.50 -12.79
C GLY A 78 -4.34 -17.61 -11.90
N TYR A 79 -4.30 -17.40 -10.60
CA TYR A 79 -3.89 -18.41 -9.61
C TYR A 79 -5.11 -18.95 -8.86
N SER A 80 -5.00 -20.19 -8.36
CA SER A 80 -6.04 -20.85 -7.56
C SER A 80 -5.75 -20.82 -6.05
N SER A 81 -4.56 -20.37 -5.67
CA SER A 81 -4.08 -20.26 -4.28
C SER A 81 -3.47 -18.90 -4.03
N ALA A 82 -3.51 -18.45 -2.79
CA ALA A 82 -2.76 -17.30 -2.31
C ALA A 82 -1.26 -17.62 -2.13
N ASP A 83 -0.95 -18.89 -1.90
CA ASP A 83 0.43 -19.35 -1.73
C ASP A 83 1.09 -19.52 -3.10
N ILE A 84 2.11 -18.73 -3.35
CA ILE A 84 2.86 -18.72 -4.59
C ILE A 84 4.20 -19.40 -4.35
N GLU A 85 4.49 -20.39 -5.19
CA GLU A 85 5.78 -21.08 -5.23
C GLU A 85 6.57 -20.64 -6.45
N ILE A 86 7.78 -20.15 -6.24
CA ILE A 86 8.72 -19.80 -7.32
C ILE A 86 9.92 -20.74 -7.21
N THR A 87 10.09 -21.55 -8.23
CA THR A 87 11.19 -22.52 -8.35
C THR A 87 11.90 -22.33 -9.67
N ASP A 88 13.17 -22.71 -9.74
CA ASP A 88 13.92 -22.74 -10.98
C ASP A 88 13.25 -23.65 -12.04
N ALA A 89 12.72 -24.79 -11.61
CA ALA A 89 12.02 -25.75 -12.48
C ALA A 89 10.72 -25.23 -13.09
N ALA A 90 10.10 -24.20 -12.50
CA ALA A 90 8.85 -23.62 -13.01
C ALA A 90 9.06 -22.62 -14.15
N GLY A 91 10.31 -22.38 -14.59
CA GLY A 91 10.63 -21.37 -15.59
C GLY A 91 10.41 -19.93 -15.13
N LEU A 92 10.16 -19.74 -13.85
CA LEU A 92 10.09 -18.44 -13.17
C LEU A 92 11.43 -18.10 -12.52
N GLY A 93 12.45 -18.91 -12.78
CA GLY A 93 13.76 -18.82 -12.16
C GLY A 93 14.59 -17.65 -12.68
N GLU A 94 15.82 -17.65 -12.26
CA GLU A 94 16.91 -16.69 -12.35
C GLU A 94 16.73 -15.48 -13.28
N ASP A 95 17.01 -14.29 -12.73
CA ASP A 95 17.03 -13.02 -13.44
C ASP A 95 15.68 -12.59 -14.06
N ASN A 96 14.58 -13.02 -13.47
CA ASN A 96 13.23 -12.69 -13.93
C ASN A 96 12.50 -11.73 -12.98
N ILE A 97 11.61 -10.95 -13.57
CA ILE A 97 10.59 -10.21 -12.84
C ILE A 97 9.25 -10.88 -13.09
N VAL A 98 8.65 -11.40 -12.02
CA VAL A 98 7.32 -12.01 -12.08
C VAL A 98 6.29 -11.02 -11.57
N CYS A 99 5.20 -10.86 -12.34
CA CYS A 99 4.14 -9.93 -12.01
C CYS A 99 2.88 -10.68 -11.54
N PHE A 100 2.42 -10.37 -10.33
CA PHE A 100 1.21 -10.93 -9.72
C PHE A 100 0.15 -9.85 -9.58
N ALA A 101 -0.78 -9.79 -10.52
CA ALA A 101 -1.87 -8.83 -10.49
C ALA A 101 -2.88 -9.21 -9.39
N VAL A 102 -3.34 -8.21 -8.65
CA VAL A 102 -4.33 -8.36 -7.57
C VAL A 102 -5.42 -7.31 -7.70
N ASP A 103 -6.64 -7.71 -7.33
CA ASP A 103 -7.80 -6.84 -7.23
C ASP A 103 -8.33 -6.83 -5.79
N GLU A 104 -9.41 -6.09 -5.58
CA GLU A 104 -10.16 -6.08 -4.32
C GLU A 104 -9.34 -5.61 -3.10
N LEU A 105 -8.37 -4.73 -3.35
CA LEU A 105 -7.64 -4.09 -2.26
C LEU A 105 -8.54 -3.15 -1.48
N TYR A 106 -8.33 -3.08 -0.17
CA TYR A 106 -9.00 -2.08 0.66
C TYR A 106 -8.51 -0.69 0.29
N GLU A 107 -9.44 0.19 -0.07
CA GLU A 107 -9.14 1.60 -0.32
C GLU A 107 -8.60 2.26 0.96
N GLY A 108 -7.41 2.85 0.88
CA GLY A 108 -6.73 3.38 2.06
C GLY A 108 -6.18 2.33 3.04
N GLY A 109 -6.25 1.05 2.68
CA GLY A 109 -5.70 -0.04 3.47
C GLY A 109 -4.21 -0.25 3.27
N TYR A 110 -3.75 -1.41 3.66
CA TYR A 110 -2.35 -1.79 3.68
C TYR A 110 -2.13 -3.06 2.89
N VAL A 111 -0.92 -3.22 2.34
CA VAL A 111 -0.43 -4.45 1.74
C VAL A 111 0.89 -4.86 2.36
N ARG A 112 1.12 -6.15 2.43
CA ARG A 112 2.40 -6.77 2.80
C ARG A 112 2.58 -8.09 2.06
N ALA A 113 3.75 -8.69 2.20
CA ALA A 113 4.00 -10.07 1.82
C ALA A 113 4.49 -10.87 3.03
N GLN A 114 4.03 -12.10 3.14
CA GLN A 114 4.73 -13.14 3.91
C GLN A 114 5.64 -13.88 2.95
N HIS A 115 6.83 -14.19 3.36
CA HIS A 115 7.79 -14.87 2.51
C HIS A 115 8.78 -15.73 3.30
N TYR A 116 9.23 -16.78 2.67
CA TYR A 116 10.37 -17.58 3.11
C TYR A 116 10.96 -18.33 1.91
N ASN A 117 12.15 -18.84 2.06
CA ASN A 117 12.75 -19.73 1.09
C ASN A 117 13.16 -21.04 1.79
N THR A 118 12.92 -22.17 1.16
CA THR A 118 13.31 -23.47 1.68
C THR A 118 14.75 -23.81 1.29
N ASN A 119 15.35 -24.71 2.08
CA ASN A 119 16.73 -25.19 2.03
C ASN A 119 17.72 -24.28 2.75
N GLY A 120 17.99 -24.64 4.01
CA GLY A 120 18.73 -23.89 5.01
C GLY A 120 20.10 -23.34 4.64
N ASP A 121 20.75 -23.87 3.61
CA ASP A 121 22.08 -23.45 3.17
C ASP A 121 22.09 -22.77 1.80
N THR A 122 20.91 -22.62 1.16
CA THR A 122 20.81 -22.07 -0.19
C THR A 122 20.57 -20.56 -0.14
N LEU A 123 21.42 -19.82 -0.82
CA LEU A 123 21.28 -18.37 -0.95
C LEU A 123 20.37 -18.05 -2.12
N THR A 124 19.26 -17.39 -1.85
CA THR A 124 18.32 -16.98 -2.89
C THR A 124 18.17 -15.47 -2.89
N GLY A 125 18.42 -14.84 -4.04
CA GLY A 125 18.24 -13.40 -4.23
C GLY A 125 16.83 -13.08 -4.68
N TYR A 126 16.09 -12.27 -3.93
CA TYR A 126 14.80 -11.76 -4.38
C TYR A 126 14.39 -10.46 -3.67
N GLY A 127 13.50 -9.74 -4.32
CA GLY A 127 12.86 -8.54 -3.79
C GLY A 127 11.40 -8.48 -4.21
N ILE A 128 10.61 -7.65 -3.53
CA ILE A 128 9.19 -7.48 -3.81
C ILE A 128 8.85 -6.00 -3.84
N GLN A 129 8.21 -5.56 -4.93
CA GLN A 129 7.65 -4.23 -5.06
C GLN A 129 6.14 -4.33 -5.25
N PHE A 130 5.40 -3.37 -4.74
CA PHE A 130 3.99 -3.22 -5.02
C PHE A 130 3.77 -2.02 -5.94
N ILE A 131 2.99 -2.22 -7.01
CA ILE A 131 2.53 -1.17 -7.90
C ILE A 131 1.03 -1.06 -7.73
N GLY A 132 0.57 0.06 -7.20
CA GLY A 132 -0.85 0.33 -7.04
C GLY A 132 -1.42 1.03 -8.28
N PHE A 133 -2.62 0.61 -8.70
CA PHE A 133 -3.37 1.23 -9.77
C PHE A 133 -4.56 1.98 -9.20
N ARG A 134 -4.64 3.28 -9.48
CA ARG A 134 -5.81 4.09 -9.19
C ARG A 134 -6.76 4.03 -10.39
N GLY A 135 -8.00 3.61 -10.15
CA GLY A 135 -9.03 3.65 -11.19
C GLY A 135 -9.33 5.10 -11.61
N LYS A 136 -9.68 5.29 -12.89
CA LYS A 136 -10.01 6.62 -13.45
C LYS A 136 -11.13 7.37 -12.71
N ASN A 137 -11.92 6.67 -11.90
CA ASN A 137 -13.07 7.22 -11.14
C ASN A 137 -12.77 7.29 -9.63
N GLN A 138 -11.54 7.20 -9.20
CA GLN A 138 -11.25 7.38 -7.78
C GLN A 138 -11.44 8.83 -7.39
N PRO A 139 -12.12 9.11 -6.29
CA PRO A 139 -12.29 10.48 -5.82
C PRO A 139 -10.91 11.11 -5.64
N VAL A 140 -10.69 12.23 -6.30
CA VAL A 140 -9.54 13.08 -6.02
C VAL A 140 -9.85 13.73 -4.69
N PHE A 141 -9.29 13.19 -3.62
CA PHE A 141 -9.47 13.78 -2.31
C PHE A 141 -8.85 15.18 -2.29
N LYS A 142 -9.61 16.13 -1.77
CA LYS A 142 -9.16 17.49 -1.53
C LYS A 142 -7.94 17.43 -0.62
N LYS A 143 -6.91 18.19 -0.92
CA LYS A 143 -5.81 18.37 0.04
C LYS A 143 -6.27 19.25 1.18
N TRP A 144 -5.89 18.88 2.39
CA TRP A 144 -6.09 19.75 3.53
C TRP A 144 -5.36 21.09 3.32
N ALA A 145 -5.99 22.16 3.70
CA ALA A 145 -5.41 23.50 3.65
C ALA A 145 -5.89 24.32 4.86
N LEU A 146 -4.95 25.05 5.44
CA LEU A 146 -5.25 25.96 6.55
C LEU A 146 -6.27 27.03 6.13
N GLY A 147 -7.28 27.28 6.96
CA GLY A 147 -8.32 28.26 6.71
C GLY A 147 -9.49 27.78 5.86
N GLU A 148 -9.44 26.59 5.35
CA GLU A 148 -10.56 25.96 4.66
C GLU A 148 -11.61 25.43 5.65
N THR A 149 -12.86 25.37 5.20
CA THR A 149 -13.94 24.74 5.95
C THR A 149 -14.19 23.32 5.45
N TYR A 150 -14.47 22.42 6.37
CA TYR A 150 -14.74 21.03 6.09
C TYR A 150 -16.06 20.60 6.70
N ILE A 151 -16.78 19.73 6.01
CA ILE A 151 -18.03 19.15 6.47
C ILE A 151 -17.83 17.73 6.95
N VAL A 152 -18.73 17.24 7.79
CA VAL A 152 -18.71 15.85 8.25
C VAL A 152 -18.76 14.91 7.04
N ASP A 153 -17.99 13.82 7.09
CA ASP A 153 -17.80 12.82 6.05
C ASP A 153 -16.92 13.27 4.86
N GLU A 154 -16.47 14.50 4.80
CA GLU A 154 -15.50 14.94 3.79
C GLU A 154 -14.16 14.29 4.06
N VAL A 155 -13.53 13.74 3.01
CA VAL A 155 -12.22 13.10 3.09
C VAL A 155 -11.17 14.00 2.48
N VAL A 156 -10.08 14.22 3.22
CA VAL A 156 -8.95 15.03 2.78
C VAL A 156 -7.66 14.24 2.84
N GLN A 157 -6.73 14.64 2.01
CA GLN A 157 -5.34 14.18 2.10
C GLN A 157 -4.51 15.22 2.86
N ASN A 158 -3.81 14.78 3.90
CA ASN A 158 -2.74 15.54 4.53
C ASN A 158 -1.47 14.70 4.59
N ASP A 159 -0.40 15.21 4.00
CA ASP A 159 0.84 14.47 3.77
C ASP A 159 0.58 13.13 3.05
N SER A 160 0.91 12.06 3.73
CA SER A 160 0.81 10.68 3.23
C SER A 160 -0.47 9.96 3.66
N PHE A 161 -1.36 10.63 4.37
CA PHE A 161 -2.52 10.01 4.98
C PHE A 161 -3.82 10.64 4.47
N TYR A 162 -4.88 9.85 4.55
CA TYR A 162 -6.24 10.31 4.31
C TYR A 162 -6.98 10.39 5.63
N PHE A 163 -7.73 11.47 5.81
CA PHE A 163 -8.50 11.73 7.01
C PHE A 163 -9.94 12.04 6.65
N LYS A 164 -10.87 11.47 7.39
CA LYS A 164 -12.29 11.76 7.29
C LYS A 164 -12.68 12.76 8.37
N CYS A 165 -13.35 13.81 7.98
CA CYS A 165 -13.87 14.81 8.91
C CYS A 165 -15.03 14.22 9.73
N ILE A 166 -14.90 14.21 11.05
CA ILE A 166 -15.92 13.71 11.99
C ILE A 166 -16.66 14.81 12.73
N ALA A 167 -16.12 16.02 12.73
CA ALA A 167 -16.79 17.19 13.27
C ALA A 167 -16.54 18.39 12.34
N ALA A 168 -17.61 19.00 11.84
CA ALA A 168 -17.50 20.09 10.88
C ALA A 168 -16.75 21.30 11.45
N PHE A 169 -15.90 21.88 10.63
CA PHE A 169 -15.25 23.15 10.90
C PHE A 169 -16.22 24.28 10.66
N THR A 170 -16.25 25.22 11.57
CA THR A 170 -16.91 26.50 11.32
C THR A 170 -15.92 27.45 10.64
N ARG A 171 -16.46 28.33 9.80
CA ARG A 171 -15.65 29.40 9.19
C ARG A 171 -14.94 30.25 10.23
N ALA A 172 -15.58 30.49 11.39
CA ALA A 172 -15.00 31.23 12.49
C ALA A 172 -13.74 30.53 13.10
N LEU A 173 -13.73 29.18 13.15
CA LEU A 173 -12.56 28.45 13.61
C LEU A 173 -11.40 28.58 12.62
N ALA A 174 -11.69 28.41 11.32
CA ALA A 174 -10.67 28.54 10.29
C ALA A 174 -10.05 29.95 10.23
N GLU A 175 -10.87 30.99 10.38
CA GLU A 175 -10.40 32.39 10.46
C GLU A 175 -9.57 32.65 11.72
N ALA A 176 -9.95 32.08 12.86
CA ALA A 176 -9.20 32.20 14.12
C ALA A 176 -7.82 31.51 14.04
N GLU A 177 -7.73 30.37 13.35
CA GLU A 177 -6.47 29.65 13.11
C GLU A 177 -5.50 30.48 12.27
N ILE A 178 -5.99 31.10 11.19
CA ILE A 178 -5.20 31.97 10.33
C ILE A 178 -4.66 33.16 11.13
N LEU A 179 -5.49 33.81 11.93
CA LEU A 179 -5.09 34.94 12.75
C LEU A 179 -4.05 34.56 13.82
N ALA A 180 -4.19 33.37 14.40
CA ALA A 180 -3.29 32.87 15.42
C ALA A 180 -1.99 32.30 14.84
N GLY A 181 -1.90 32.09 13.50
CA GLY A 181 -0.79 31.40 12.87
C GLY A 181 -0.66 29.95 13.34
N THR A 182 -1.78 29.31 13.70
CA THR A 182 -1.84 27.94 14.22
C THR A 182 -2.71 27.08 13.31
N SER A 183 -2.48 25.78 13.35
CA SER A 183 -3.26 24.77 12.65
C SER A 183 -3.81 23.73 13.62
N VAL A 184 -4.59 24.21 14.60
CA VAL A 184 -5.16 23.34 15.67
C VAL A 184 -6.04 22.22 15.13
N SER A 185 -6.59 22.40 13.93
CA SER A 185 -7.50 21.45 13.27
C SER A 185 -6.81 20.60 12.19
N GLU A 186 -5.49 20.69 12.07
CA GLU A 186 -4.74 19.93 11.07
C GLU A 186 -4.82 18.42 11.33
N PRO A 187 -5.25 17.61 10.32
CA PRO A 187 -5.34 16.17 10.48
C PRO A 187 -3.95 15.54 10.66
N GLY A 188 -3.83 14.66 11.66
CA GLY A 188 -2.58 13.97 11.97
C GLY A 188 -1.64 14.72 12.90
N VAL A 189 -1.97 15.95 13.31
CA VAL A 189 -1.16 16.77 14.21
C VAL A 189 -1.80 16.87 15.60
N GLY A 190 -1.14 16.24 16.60
CA GLY A 190 -1.49 16.37 18.00
C GLY A 190 -2.90 15.89 18.39
N ALA A 191 -3.41 16.39 19.52
CA ALA A 191 -4.72 16.01 20.08
C ALA A 191 -5.93 16.47 19.23
N SER A 192 -5.73 17.42 18.33
CA SER A 192 -6.80 17.97 17.48
C SER A 192 -7.31 16.96 16.46
N THR A 193 -6.48 16.00 16.06
CA THR A 193 -6.88 14.94 15.12
C THR A 193 -8.10 14.19 15.66
N ALA A 194 -8.09 13.78 16.91
CA ALA A 194 -9.19 13.02 17.50
C ALA A 194 -10.51 13.83 17.65
N THR A 195 -10.46 15.15 17.60
CA THR A 195 -11.64 16.00 17.71
C THR A 195 -12.35 16.19 16.38
N TYR A 196 -11.61 16.35 15.30
CA TYR A 196 -12.14 16.71 13.99
C TYR A 196 -11.96 15.66 12.92
N TRP A 197 -11.00 14.75 13.10
CA TRP A 197 -10.58 13.82 12.10
C TRP A 197 -10.45 12.40 12.62
N GLU A 198 -10.77 11.45 11.78
CA GLU A 198 -10.39 10.05 11.92
C GLU A 198 -9.56 9.62 10.71
N ILE A 199 -8.68 8.66 10.91
CA ILE A 199 -7.95 8.08 9.76
C ILE A 199 -8.96 7.39 8.85
N TYR A 200 -9.00 7.83 7.59
CA TYR A 200 -9.89 7.23 6.60
C TYR A 200 -9.34 5.87 6.16
N LYS A 201 -10.06 4.82 6.51
CA LYS A 201 -9.71 3.44 6.22
C LYS A 201 -10.34 2.89 4.93
N GLY A 202 -11.01 3.76 4.15
CA GLY A 202 -11.81 3.35 3.02
C GLY A 202 -13.18 2.80 3.45
N ALA A 203 -14.12 2.78 2.52
CA ALA A 203 -15.35 2.03 2.73
C ALA A 203 -15.03 0.55 2.52
N ALA A 204 -15.26 -0.28 3.54
CA ALA A 204 -15.39 -1.70 3.33
C ALA A 204 -16.59 -1.91 2.39
N LEU A 205 -16.34 -2.43 1.21
CA LEU A 205 -17.40 -2.83 0.27
C LEU A 205 -17.94 -4.18 0.70
#